data_7e5e70c6078c4ce928a6289bf13035cf
#
_entry.id   7e5e70c6078c4ce928a6289bf13035cf
#
_cell.length_a   1.000
_cell.length_b   1.000
_cell.length_c   1.000
_cell.angle_alpha   90.00
_cell.angle_beta   90.00
_cell.angle_gamma   90.00
#
_symmetry.space_group_name_H-M   'P 1'
#
loop_
_entity.id
_entity.type
_entity.pdbx_description
1 polymer ?
#
loop_
_entity_poly.entity_id
_entity_poly.type
_entity_poly.pdbx_seq_one_letter_code
_entity_poly.pdbx_strand_id
1 'polypeptide(L)'
;MKRDLQMKTLHIIRKVDDKLAQEVINHDSAKGDVSVLLIQDGVLSNMHGVYELYASVNDVEARGLNKSYKLVDYASICQLIIDHEKVIVW
;
A
#
# COMPACT_ATOMS: atom_id res chain seq x y z
N MET A 1 -17.23 -22.40 8.23
CA MET A 1 -16.72 -21.94 8.20
C MET A 1 -15.96 -21.20 8.22
N LYS A 2 -15.64 -21.08 7.86
CA LYS A 2 -14.83 -20.51 8.02
C LYS A 2 -14.59 -19.40 7.73
N ARG A 3 -14.53 -18.74 7.82
CA ARG A 3 -14.29 -17.74 7.68
C ARG A 3 -13.46 -17.08 7.40
N ASP A 4 -13.64 -17.09 6.74
CA ASP A 4 -12.68 -16.44 6.43
C ASP A 4 -12.24 -15.45 7.32
N LEU A 5 -11.34 -15.70 7.88
CA LEU A 5 -10.92 -14.92 8.97
C LEU A 5 -9.79 -14.01 8.65
N GLN A 6 -9.36 -13.99 7.39
CA GLN A 6 -8.30 -13.09 6.99
C GLN A 6 -8.84 -11.71 6.82
N MET A 7 -8.29 -10.79 7.58
CA MET A 7 -8.63 -9.39 7.50
C MET A 7 -7.83 -8.76 6.38
N LYS A 8 -8.49 -8.00 5.53
CA LYS A 8 -7.81 -7.24 4.47
C LYS A 8 -7.27 -5.95 5.08
N THR A 9 -5.97 -5.81 5.09
CA THR A 9 -5.29 -4.66 5.68
C THR A 9 -4.62 -3.83 4.60
N LEU A 10 -4.87 -2.52 4.62
CA LEU A 10 -4.22 -1.56 3.73
C LEU A 10 -3.21 -0.76 4.53
N HIS A 11 -1.95 -0.80 4.10
CA HIS A 11 -0.91 0.04 4.66
C HIS A 11 -0.66 1.21 3.72
N ILE A 12 -0.79 2.43 4.24
CA ILE A 12 -0.53 3.64 3.47
C ILE A 12 0.80 4.21 3.91
N ILE A 13 1.73 4.35 2.98
CA ILE A 13 3.08 4.82 3.25
C ILE A 13 3.28 6.19 2.63
N ARG A 14 3.66 7.16 3.45
CA ARG A 14 3.88 8.55 3.04
C ARG A 14 5.34 8.95 3.00
N LYS A 15 6.22 8.13 3.58
CA LYS A 15 7.65 8.45 3.69
C LYS A 15 8.46 7.47 2.87
N VAL A 16 9.60 7.94 2.36
CA VAL A 16 10.49 7.07 1.60
C VAL A 16 11.18 6.08 2.54
N ASP A 17 11.14 4.81 2.15
CA ASP A 17 11.89 3.72 2.82
C ASP A 17 11.69 3.67 4.33
N ASP A 18 10.44 3.73 4.78
CA ASP A 18 10.10 3.60 6.20
C ASP A 18 10.34 2.14 6.61
N LYS A 19 11.44 1.90 7.31
CA LYS A 19 11.87 0.54 7.64
C LYS A 19 10.94 -0.16 8.60
N LEU A 20 10.40 0.57 9.58
CA LEU A 20 9.46 -0.03 10.51
C LEU A 20 8.18 -0.47 9.78
N ALA A 21 7.69 0.39 8.89
CA ALA A 21 6.52 0.04 8.09
C ALA A 21 6.80 -1.21 7.26
N GLN A 22 7.97 -1.28 6.62
CA GLN A 22 8.32 -2.43 5.80
C GLN A 22 8.36 -3.72 6.61
N GLU A 23 8.90 -3.67 7.82
CA GLU A 23 8.96 -4.85 8.69
C GLU A 23 7.57 -5.31 9.10
N VAL A 24 6.72 -4.37 9.48
CA VAL A 24 5.34 -4.70 9.88
C VAL A 24 4.56 -5.27 8.69
N ILE A 25 4.73 -4.66 7.50
CA ILE A 25 4.05 -5.13 6.30
C ILE A 25 4.48 -6.55 5.95
N ASN A 26 5.78 -6.83 6.02
CA ASN A 26 6.28 -8.17 5.71
C ASN A 26 5.73 -9.20 6.70
N HIS A 27 5.65 -8.83 7.96
CA HIS A 27 5.10 -9.70 8.98
C HIS A 27 3.62 -9.97 8.73
N ASP A 28 2.86 -8.91 8.43
CA ASP A 28 1.41 -9.04 8.21
C ASP A 28 1.11 -9.81 6.93
N SER A 29 1.90 -9.60 5.88
CA SER A 29 1.65 -10.27 4.59
C SER A 29 1.86 -11.78 4.67
N ALA A 30 2.64 -12.24 5.63
CA ALA A 30 2.83 -13.67 5.84
C ALA A 30 1.60 -14.30 6.50
N LYS A 31 0.71 -13.49 7.08
CA LYS A 31 -0.42 -13.99 7.85
C LYS A 31 -1.78 -13.74 7.20
N GLY A 32 -1.88 -12.81 6.25
CA GLY A 32 -3.17 -12.50 5.68
C GLY A 32 -3.06 -11.61 4.47
N ASP A 33 -4.19 -11.05 4.05
CA ASP A 33 -4.26 -10.19 2.88
C ASP A 33 -3.78 -8.80 3.21
N VAL A 34 -2.73 -8.38 2.53
CA VAL A 34 -2.14 -7.05 2.70
C VAL A 34 -2.06 -6.35 1.36
N SER A 35 -2.47 -5.09 1.34
CA SER A 35 -2.22 -4.20 0.22
C SER A 35 -1.41 -3.01 0.72
N VAL A 36 -0.60 -2.44 -0.15
CA VAL A 36 0.24 -1.29 0.18
C VAL A 36 -0.06 -0.18 -0.81
N LEU A 37 -0.29 1.02 -0.29
CA LEU A 37 -0.51 2.21 -1.10
C LEU A 37 0.56 3.23 -0.77
N LEU A 38 1.30 3.63 -1.80
CA LEU A 38 2.35 4.65 -1.67
C LEU A 38 1.77 5.98 -2.11
N ILE A 39 1.89 6.98 -1.22
CA ILE A 39 1.47 8.36 -1.53
C ILE A 39 2.59 9.31 -1.12
N GLN A 40 2.53 10.52 -1.64
CA GLN A 40 3.52 11.55 -1.32
C GLN A 40 4.93 10.99 -1.57
N ASP A 41 5.87 11.22 -0.66
CA ASP A 41 7.25 10.73 -0.83
C ASP A 41 7.35 9.21 -0.73
N GLY A 42 6.29 8.54 -0.25
CA GLY A 42 6.26 7.08 -0.24
C GLY A 42 6.41 6.47 -1.62
N VAL A 43 6.02 7.20 -2.68
CA VAL A 43 6.16 6.69 -4.05
C VAL A 43 7.61 6.54 -4.48
N LEU A 44 8.55 7.13 -3.73
CA LEU A 44 9.98 6.99 -3.99
C LEU A 44 10.56 5.71 -3.38
N SER A 45 9.78 5.01 -2.56
CA SER A 45 10.24 3.79 -1.89
C SER A 45 10.44 2.65 -2.87
N ASN A 46 11.40 1.79 -2.57
CA ASN A 46 11.58 0.52 -3.27
C ASN A 46 11.01 -0.58 -2.41
N MET A 47 9.86 -1.12 -2.84
CA MET A 47 9.18 -2.14 -2.06
C MET A 47 9.02 -3.42 -2.87
N HIS A 48 9.25 -4.53 -2.19
CA HIS A 48 9.12 -5.86 -2.77
C HIS A 48 8.40 -6.77 -1.79
N GLY A 49 7.48 -7.57 -2.29
CA GLY A 49 6.78 -8.51 -1.44
C GLY A 49 5.64 -9.19 -2.15
N VAL A 50 4.98 -10.08 -1.42
CA VAL A 50 3.86 -10.86 -1.95
C VAL A 50 2.53 -10.17 -1.59
N TYR A 51 2.43 -8.89 -1.91
CA TYR A 51 1.25 -8.08 -1.64
C TYR A 51 0.95 -7.19 -2.84
N GLU A 52 -0.29 -6.69 -2.88
CA GLU A 52 -0.67 -5.72 -3.92
C GLU A 52 -0.02 -4.39 -3.60
N LEU A 53 0.63 -3.81 -4.59
CA LEU A 53 1.34 -2.55 -4.41
C LEU A 53 0.78 -1.50 -5.35
N TYR A 54 0.23 -0.44 -4.77
CA TYR A 54 -0.38 0.67 -5.48
C TYR A 54 0.39 1.95 -5.23
N ALA A 55 0.31 2.88 -6.15
CA ALA A 55 0.92 4.20 -5.98
C ALA A 55 -0.02 5.27 -6.53
N SER A 56 -0.08 6.40 -5.84
CA SER A 56 -0.88 7.55 -6.28
C SER A 56 -0.31 8.09 -7.58
N VAL A 57 -1.14 8.13 -8.63
CA VAL A 57 -0.70 8.60 -9.93
C VAL A 57 -0.27 10.07 -9.86
N ASN A 58 -0.97 10.89 -9.09
CA ASN A 58 -0.63 12.31 -8.95
C ASN A 58 0.75 12.49 -8.32
N ASP A 59 1.07 11.67 -7.31
CA ASP A 59 2.36 11.77 -6.63
C ASP A 59 3.50 11.26 -7.50
N VAL A 60 3.25 10.20 -8.26
CA VAL A 60 4.25 9.65 -9.20
C VAL A 60 4.55 10.67 -10.28
N GLU A 61 3.51 11.28 -10.86
CA GLU A 61 3.69 12.27 -11.92
C GLU A 61 4.37 13.54 -11.42
N ALA A 62 3.99 13.98 -10.22
CA ALA A 62 4.58 15.20 -9.65
C ALA A 62 6.10 15.06 -9.46
N ARG A 63 6.58 13.83 -9.28
CA ARG A 63 8.00 13.57 -9.06
C ARG A 63 8.71 13.05 -10.28
N GLY A 64 8.03 13.01 -11.42
CA GLY A 64 8.62 12.56 -12.68
C GLY A 64 9.08 11.12 -12.68
N LEU A 65 8.40 10.26 -11.92
CA LEU A 65 8.81 8.87 -11.78
C LEU A 65 8.20 8.02 -12.87
N ASN A 66 8.91 6.95 -13.23
CA ASN A 66 8.42 5.94 -14.14
C ASN A 66 8.50 4.60 -13.44
N LYS A 67 7.46 4.29 -12.66
CA LYS A 67 7.40 3.08 -11.85
C LYS A 67 6.37 2.12 -12.42
N SER A 68 6.61 0.84 -12.21
CA SER A 68 5.72 -0.22 -12.68
C SER A 68 4.66 -0.60 -11.64
N TYR A 69 4.43 0.24 -10.64
CA TYR A 69 3.38 0.02 -9.66
C TYR A 69 2.00 0.19 -10.30
N LYS A 70 0.99 -0.38 -9.66
CA LYS A 70 -0.39 -0.13 -10.07
C LYS A 70 -0.75 1.30 -9.69
N LEU A 71 -0.91 2.15 -10.68
CA LEU A 71 -1.21 3.56 -10.43
C LEU A 71 -2.70 3.74 -10.18
N VAL A 72 -3.02 4.52 -9.15
CA VAL A 72 -4.40 4.77 -8.76
C VAL A 72 -4.65 6.25 -8.62
N ASP A 73 -5.84 6.68 -9.06
CA ASP A 73 -6.27 8.06 -8.89
C ASP A 73 -6.99 8.23 -7.55
N TYR A 74 -7.45 9.45 -7.26
CA TYR A 74 -8.07 9.74 -5.99
C TYR A 74 -9.30 8.86 -5.73
N ALA A 75 -10.15 8.70 -6.74
CA ALA A 75 -11.36 7.88 -6.59
C ALA A 75 -11.02 6.43 -6.27
N SER A 76 -10.00 5.89 -6.93
CA SER A 76 -9.56 4.53 -6.68
C SER A 76 -8.94 4.38 -5.29
N ILE A 77 -8.23 5.41 -4.81
CA ILE A 77 -7.69 5.41 -3.46
C ILE A 77 -8.84 5.33 -2.44
N CYS A 78 -9.88 6.13 -2.64
CA CYS A 78 -11.04 6.07 -1.75
C CYS A 78 -11.67 4.68 -1.75
N GLN A 79 -11.74 4.05 -2.91
CA GLN A 79 -12.30 2.71 -3.01
C GLN A 79 -11.42 1.68 -2.28
N LEU A 80 -10.10 1.82 -2.38
CA LEU A 80 -9.18 0.95 -1.64
C LEU A 80 -9.43 1.05 -0.14
N ILE A 81 -9.60 2.26 0.36
CA ILE A 81 -9.84 2.47 1.79
C ILE A 81 -11.14 1.80 2.22
N ILE A 82 -12.18 1.94 1.39
CA ILE A 82 -13.49 1.35 1.69
C ILE A 82 -13.44 -0.18 1.66
N ASP A 83 -12.67 -0.74 0.73
CA ASP A 83 -12.63 -2.19 0.51
C ASP A 83 -11.81 -2.94 1.55
N HIS A 84 -11.01 -2.24 2.34
CA HIS A 84 -10.17 -2.88 3.34
C HIS A 84 -10.76 -2.73 4.73
N GLU A 85 -10.65 -3.79 5.52
CA GLU A 85 -11.22 -3.80 6.86
C GLU A 85 -10.38 -3.01 7.85
N LYS A 86 -9.08 -2.93 7.59
CA LYS A 86 -8.16 -2.22 8.46
C LYS A 86 -7.24 -1.35 7.61
N VAL A 87 -7.04 -0.11 8.03
CA VAL A 87 -6.15 0.83 7.33
C VAL A 87 -5.16 1.37 8.34
N ILE A 88 -3.88 1.25 8.00
CA ILE A 88 -2.79 1.75 8.85
C ILE A 88 -2.02 2.77 8.03
N VAL A 89 -1.87 3.97 8.58
CA VAL A 89 -1.15 5.06 7.92
C VAL A 89 0.19 5.27 8.62
N TRP A 90 1.24 5.23 7.84
CA TRP A 90 2.61 5.42 8.34
C TRP A 90 3.14 6.83 8.13
#